data_b7f3aeee7cb6052796f9d87c35ea4439
#
_entry.id   b7f3aeee7cb6052796f9d87c35ea4439
#
_cell.length_a   1.000
_cell.length_b   1.000
_cell.length_c   1.000
_cell.angle_alpha   90.00
_cell.angle_beta   90.00
_cell.angle_gamma   90.00
#
_symmetry.space_group_name_H-M   'P 1'
#
loop_
_entity.id
_entity.type
_entity.pdbx_description
1 polymer ?
#
loop_
_entity_poly.entity_id
_entity_poly.type
_entity_poly.pdbx_seq_one_letter_code
_entity_poly.pdbx_strand_id
1 'polypeptide(L)'
;MLMTIPDNPLTTRVTLQALPDGVAGIKATLALMVKLARSGKNTWTVRQLAEQIIRDVREKNYLEEARAVQEYVRDHIRYTRDIRDTETVATPEQTILRGLGDCDDKSLLTAALLESIGHPTRFVAVGRSPGQFVHVLVETKIAARWVPVETTEQVPLGWYPPGLNYRLVYNV
;
A
#
# COMPACT_ATOMS: atom_id res chain seq x y z
N MET A 1 -30.25 -31.90 6.76
CA MET A 1 -30.19 -30.43 6.82
C MET A 1 -28.75 -30.06 7.18
N LEU A 2 -27.91 -29.84 6.15
CA LEU A 2 -26.48 -29.49 6.33
C LEU A 2 -26.42 -28.00 6.66
N MET A 3 -26.07 -27.68 7.89
CA MET A 3 -25.71 -26.34 8.30
C MET A 3 -24.38 -25.99 7.61
N THR A 4 -24.42 -25.08 6.62
CA THR A 4 -23.22 -24.44 6.12
C THR A 4 -22.72 -23.49 7.21
N ILE A 5 -21.54 -23.79 7.76
CA ILE A 5 -20.81 -22.87 8.63
C ILE A 5 -20.45 -21.65 7.77
N PRO A 6 -20.85 -20.42 8.15
CA PRO A 6 -20.45 -19.24 7.40
C PRO A 6 -18.92 -19.14 7.40
N ASP A 7 -18.34 -18.79 6.26
CA ASP A 7 -16.91 -18.58 6.09
C ASP A 7 -16.39 -17.69 7.23
N ASN A 8 -15.50 -18.25 8.04
CA ASN A 8 -14.85 -17.51 9.12
C ASN A 8 -14.04 -16.36 8.50
N PRO A 9 -14.32 -15.08 8.82
CA PRO A 9 -13.56 -13.95 8.30
C PRO A 9 -12.07 -13.98 8.66
N LEU A 10 -11.67 -14.92 9.53
CA LEU A 10 -10.29 -15.17 9.93
C LEU A 10 -9.59 -16.23 9.06
N THR A 11 -10.25 -16.84 8.09
CA THR A 11 -9.60 -17.76 7.15
C THR A 11 -8.80 -16.94 6.15
N THR A 12 -7.55 -16.69 6.49
CA THR A 12 -6.56 -16.11 5.58
C THR A 12 -6.29 -17.10 4.46
N ARG A 13 -6.80 -16.82 3.25
CA ARG A 13 -6.41 -17.59 2.06
C ARG A 13 -5.02 -17.12 1.65
N VAL A 14 -4.00 -17.91 1.99
CA VAL A 14 -2.62 -17.71 1.51
C VAL A 14 -2.52 -18.34 0.13
N THR A 15 -2.27 -17.53 -0.89
CA THR A 15 -1.94 -18.02 -2.23
C THR A 15 -0.43 -17.94 -2.38
N LEU A 16 0.23 -19.10 -2.47
CA LEU A 16 1.66 -19.17 -2.78
C LEU A 16 1.80 -19.17 -4.30
N GLN A 17 2.47 -18.18 -4.85
CA GLN A 17 2.84 -18.10 -6.25
C GLN A 17 4.36 -17.92 -6.34
N ALA A 18 5.02 -18.78 -7.11
CA ALA A 18 6.43 -18.57 -7.42
C ALA A 18 6.56 -17.31 -8.30
N LEU A 19 7.30 -16.33 -7.84
CA LEU A 19 7.62 -15.14 -8.61
C LEU A 19 8.93 -15.36 -9.39
N PRO A 20 9.06 -14.83 -10.60
CA PRO A 20 10.32 -14.81 -11.31
C PRO A 20 11.38 -14.01 -10.55
N ASP A 21 12.65 -14.32 -10.75
CA ASP A 21 13.74 -13.55 -10.18
C ASP A 21 13.92 -12.16 -10.82
N GLY A 22 14.51 -11.23 -10.09
CA GLY A 22 14.93 -9.92 -10.58
C GLY A 22 13.76 -9.02 -11.01
N VAL A 23 13.97 -8.24 -12.08
CA VAL A 23 12.99 -7.23 -12.56
C VAL A 23 11.63 -7.84 -12.91
N ALA A 24 11.60 -9.06 -13.41
CA ALA A 24 10.35 -9.74 -13.76
C ALA A 24 9.51 -10.04 -12.51
N GLY A 25 10.15 -10.45 -11.42
CA GLY A 25 9.48 -10.65 -10.13
C GLY A 25 8.89 -9.36 -9.59
N ILE A 26 9.69 -8.28 -9.56
CA ILE A 26 9.22 -6.97 -9.09
C ILE A 26 8.03 -6.47 -9.90
N LYS A 27 8.05 -6.64 -11.23
CA LYS A 27 6.92 -6.29 -12.09
C LYS A 27 5.67 -7.12 -11.76
N ALA A 28 5.83 -8.40 -11.46
CA ALA A 28 4.73 -9.27 -11.06
C ALA A 28 4.16 -8.87 -9.70
N THR A 29 5.02 -8.56 -8.73
CA THR A 29 4.60 -8.04 -7.41
C THR A 29 3.82 -6.73 -7.55
N LEU A 30 4.33 -5.75 -8.30
CA LEU A 30 3.63 -4.48 -8.52
C LEU A 30 2.29 -4.66 -9.23
N ALA A 31 2.20 -5.56 -10.21
CA ALA A 31 0.94 -5.89 -10.88
C ALA A 31 -0.08 -6.52 -9.93
N LEU A 32 0.38 -7.41 -9.03
CA LEU A 32 -0.45 -7.98 -7.97
C LEU A 32 -0.92 -6.90 -7.00
N MET A 33 -0.03 -6.01 -6.54
CA MET A 33 -0.37 -4.89 -5.66
C MET A 33 -1.45 -4.00 -6.29
N VAL A 34 -1.35 -3.66 -7.58
CA VAL A 34 -2.40 -2.89 -8.29
C VAL A 34 -3.75 -3.62 -8.24
N LYS A 35 -3.77 -4.93 -8.50
CA LYS A 35 -4.99 -5.73 -8.44
C LYS A 35 -5.59 -5.72 -7.03
N LEU A 36 -4.77 -5.92 -6.01
CA LEU A 36 -5.20 -5.94 -4.61
C LEU A 36 -5.67 -4.56 -4.13
N ALA A 37 -5.01 -3.46 -4.54
CA ALA A 37 -5.44 -2.11 -4.20
C ALA A 37 -6.81 -1.78 -4.81
N ARG A 38 -7.01 -2.12 -6.09
CA ARG A 38 -8.31 -1.93 -6.78
C ARG A 38 -9.45 -2.72 -6.15
N SER A 39 -9.18 -3.91 -5.65
CA SER A 39 -10.15 -4.71 -4.90
C SER A 39 -10.36 -4.14 -3.50
N GLY A 40 -9.27 -3.90 -2.77
CA GLY A 40 -9.28 -3.46 -1.38
C GLY A 40 -9.97 -2.11 -1.17
N LYS A 41 -9.78 -1.13 -2.07
CA LYS A 41 -10.42 0.19 -1.96
C LYS A 41 -11.96 0.15 -1.89
N ASN A 42 -12.56 -0.93 -2.37
CA ASN A 42 -14.02 -1.10 -2.39
C ASN A 42 -14.54 -1.86 -1.16
N THR A 43 -13.67 -2.40 -0.33
CA THR A 43 -14.09 -3.15 0.85
C THR A 43 -14.59 -2.23 1.96
N TRP A 44 -15.54 -2.74 2.74
CA TRP A 44 -16.12 -1.99 3.85
C TRP A 44 -15.04 -1.55 4.85
N THR A 45 -14.14 -2.45 5.21
CA THR A 45 -13.07 -2.20 6.20
C THR A 45 -12.16 -1.05 5.78
N VAL A 46 -11.69 -1.04 4.53
CA VAL A 46 -10.81 0.01 4.00
C VAL A 46 -11.53 1.34 3.92
N ARG A 47 -12.76 1.35 3.39
CA ARG A 47 -13.56 2.58 3.25
C ARG A 47 -13.86 3.21 4.60
N GLN A 48 -14.33 2.40 5.56
CA GLN A 48 -14.62 2.88 6.91
C GLN A 48 -13.39 3.48 7.59
N LEU A 49 -12.25 2.82 7.46
CA LEU A 49 -10.99 3.31 8.02
C LEU A 49 -10.57 4.62 7.35
N ALA A 50 -10.64 4.71 6.03
CA ALA A 50 -10.28 5.93 5.31
C ALA A 50 -11.17 7.12 5.71
N GLU A 51 -12.48 6.93 5.77
CA GLU A 51 -13.43 7.95 6.25
C GLU A 51 -13.14 8.37 7.70
N GLN A 52 -12.74 7.42 8.55
CA GLN A 52 -12.38 7.68 9.93
C GLN A 52 -11.11 8.53 10.06
N ILE A 53 -10.10 8.23 9.23
CA ILE A 53 -8.82 8.97 9.20
C ILE A 53 -9.03 10.43 8.80
N ILE A 54 -9.88 10.70 7.80
CA ILE A 54 -10.07 12.06 7.28
C ILE A 54 -11.24 12.81 7.93
N ARG A 55 -11.91 12.24 8.92
CA ARG A 55 -13.14 12.79 9.54
C ARG A 55 -13.04 14.26 9.92
N ASP A 56 -11.92 14.66 10.47
CA ASP A 56 -11.69 16.02 10.95
C ASP A 56 -10.92 16.88 9.95
N VAL A 57 -10.61 16.33 8.77
CA VAL A 57 -9.97 17.08 7.69
C VAL A 57 -11.02 17.91 6.96
N ARG A 58 -10.69 19.18 6.70
CA ARG A 58 -11.57 20.06 5.93
C ARG A 58 -11.83 19.48 4.54
N GLU A 59 -13.08 19.45 4.13
CA GLU A 59 -13.51 18.96 2.82
C GLU A 59 -12.69 19.58 1.66
N LYS A 60 -12.25 18.73 0.73
CA LYS A 60 -11.41 19.09 -0.44
C LYS A 60 -10.02 19.60 -0.10
N ASN A 61 -9.55 19.42 1.13
CA ASN A 61 -8.16 19.65 1.46
C ASN A 61 -7.33 18.40 1.17
N TYR A 62 -7.17 18.11 -0.12
CA TYR A 62 -6.51 16.89 -0.61
C TYR A 62 -5.10 16.67 -0.07
N LEU A 63 -4.37 17.74 0.26
CA LEU A 63 -3.04 17.65 0.83
C LEU A 63 -3.11 17.11 2.28
N GLU A 64 -4.03 17.61 3.09
CA GLU A 64 -4.21 17.17 4.47
C GLU A 64 -4.84 15.77 4.54
N GLU A 65 -5.73 15.42 3.61
CA GLU A 65 -6.26 14.06 3.48
C GLU A 65 -5.12 13.05 3.24
N ALA A 66 -4.23 13.35 2.27
CA ALA A 66 -3.08 12.50 1.98
C ALA A 66 -2.09 12.42 3.15
N ARG A 67 -1.88 13.55 3.87
CA ARG A 67 -1.03 13.58 5.07
C ARG A 67 -1.63 12.74 6.19
N ALA A 68 -2.93 12.85 6.45
CA ALA A 68 -3.59 12.07 7.49
C ALA A 68 -3.49 10.56 7.23
N VAL A 69 -3.65 10.14 5.97
CA VAL A 69 -3.46 8.73 5.58
C VAL A 69 -1.99 8.30 5.75
N GLN A 70 -1.02 9.14 5.33
CA GLN A 70 0.40 8.86 5.53
C GLN A 70 0.73 8.64 7.01
N GLU A 71 0.33 9.58 7.85
CA GLU A 71 0.59 9.55 9.30
C GLU A 71 -0.06 8.33 9.95
N TYR A 72 -1.31 8.04 9.59
CA TYR A 72 -2.00 6.87 10.10
C TYR A 72 -1.24 5.57 9.78
N VAL A 73 -0.93 5.32 8.51
CA VAL A 73 -0.25 4.08 8.11
C VAL A 73 1.16 4.01 8.69
N ARG A 74 1.88 5.14 8.72
CA ARG A 74 3.21 5.21 9.32
C ARG A 74 3.19 4.80 10.80
N ASP A 75 2.24 5.36 11.56
CA ASP A 75 2.26 5.30 13.03
C ASP A 75 1.48 4.10 13.61
N HIS A 76 0.48 3.57 12.88
CA HIS A 76 -0.36 2.46 13.36
C HIS A 76 -0.02 1.11 12.73
N ILE A 77 0.67 1.07 11.60
CA ILE A 77 1.15 -0.18 11.01
C ILE A 77 2.64 -0.31 11.27
N ARG A 78 2.98 -1.21 12.19
CA ARG A 78 4.37 -1.46 12.58
C ARG A 78 5.14 -2.09 11.41
N TYR A 79 6.30 -1.52 11.08
CA TYR A 79 7.17 -2.09 10.05
C TYR A 79 7.75 -3.44 10.51
N THR A 80 7.61 -4.46 9.67
CA THR A 80 8.22 -5.79 9.85
C THR A 80 8.73 -6.26 8.50
N ARG A 81 9.95 -6.76 8.46
CA ARG A 81 10.48 -7.38 7.25
C ARG A 81 9.91 -8.77 7.06
N ASP A 82 9.74 -9.16 5.81
CA ASP A 82 9.44 -10.55 5.47
C ASP A 82 10.53 -11.51 5.94
N ILE A 83 10.14 -12.76 6.16
CA ILE A 83 11.08 -13.84 6.47
C ILE A 83 11.93 -14.04 5.20
N ARG A 84 13.25 -14.18 5.38
CA ARG A 84 14.20 -14.38 4.28
C ARG A 84 13.68 -15.41 3.28
N ASP A 85 13.80 -15.05 2.00
CA ASP A 85 13.43 -15.89 0.84
C ASP A 85 11.92 -16.15 0.65
N THR A 86 11.05 -15.37 1.30
CA THR A 86 9.61 -15.46 1.10
C THR A 86 9.04 -14.04 0.97
N GLU A 87 8.79 -13.58 -0.25
CA GLU A 87 8.02 -12.35 -0.47
C GLU A 87 6.53 -12.65 -0.25
N THR A 88 5.89 -11.91 0.64
CA THR A 88 4.46 -12.01 0.90
C THR A 88 3.82 -10.66 0.69
N VAL A 89 2.67 -10.62 0.04
CA VAL A 89 1.85 -9.41 -0.11
C VAL A 89 0.52 -9.65 0.59
N ALA A 90 0.32 -8.98 1.72
CA ALA A 90 -0.94 -9.06 2.47
C ALA A 90 -2.00 -8.16 1.82
N THR A 91 -3.28 -8.55 1.88
CA THR A 91 -4.36 -7.64 1.46
C THR A 91 -4.45 -6.44 2.42
N PRO A 92 -5.01 -5.30 1.99
CA PRO A 92 -5.20 -4.14 2.86
C PRO A 92 -5.91 -4.48 4.17
N GLU A 93 -6.93 -5.33 4.13
CA GLU A 93 -7.68 -5.77 5.32
C GLU A 93 -6.82 -6.60 6.27
N GLN A 94 -5.94 -7.44 5.72
CA GLN A 94 -5.02 -8.24 6.53
C GLN A 94 -3.97 -7.37 7.21
N THR A 95 -3.46 -6.36 6.50
CA THR A 95 -2.52 -5.39 7.05
C THR A 95 -3.17 -4.58 8.18
N ILE A 96 -4.43 -4.13 8.00
CA ILE A 96 -5.21 -3.47 9.05
C ILE A 96 -5.37 -4.39 10.27
N LEU A 97 -5.81 -5.63 10.05
CA LEU A 97 -6.08 -6.59 11.13
C LEU A 97 -4.82 -6.93 11.94
N ARG A 98 -3.69 -7.09 11.26
CA ARG A 98 -2.40 -7.46 11.89
C ARG A 98 -1.70 -6.27 12.55
N GLY A 99 -1.94 -5.05 12.07
CA GLY A 99 -1.24 -3.85 12.51
C GLY A 99 0.27 -3.87 12.21
N LEU A 100 0.70 -4.68 11.24
CA LEU A 100 2.10 -4.84 10.84
C LEU A 100 2.20 -5.19 9.35
N GLY A 101 3.33 -4.86 8.73
CA GLY A 101 3.65 -5.13 7.34
C GLY A 101 4.99 -4.54 6.92
N ASP A 102 5.50 -4.95 5.79
CA ASP A 102 6.70 -4.39 5.16
C ASP A 102 6.38 -3.20 4.26
N CYS A 103 7.31 -2.83 3.35
CA CYS A 103 7.10 -1.70 2.43
C CYS A 103 5.97 -1.98 1.44
N ASP A 104 5.82 -3.21 0.96
CA ASP A 104 4.79 -3.60 0.00
C ASP A 104 3.40 -3.54 0.65
N ASP A 105 3.25 -4.11 1.84
CA ASP A 105 2.00 -4.13 2.60
C ASP A 105 1.55 -2.71 3.00
N LYS A 106 2.47 -1.90 3.52
CA LYS A 106 2.17 -0.52 3.92
C LYS A 106 1.82 0.35 2.70
N SER A 107 2.54 0.18 1.58
CA SER A 107 2.23 0.89 0.34
C SER A 107 0.89 0.44 -0.23
N LEU A 108 0.60 -0.85 -0.21
CA LEU A 108 -0.67 -1.39 -0.69
C LEU A 108 -1.85 -0.85 0.12
N LEU A 109 -1.75 -0.86 1.44
CA LEU A 109 -2.77 -0.27 2.32
C LEU A 109 -2.95 1.22 2.05
N THR A 110 -1.84 1.97 1.95
CA THR A 110 -1.84 3.41 1.67
C THR A 110 -2.57 3.72 0.36
N ALA A 111 -2.26 2.99 -0.72
CA ALA A 111 -2.92 3.17 -2.01
C ALA A 111 -4.43 2.86 -1.91
N ALA A 112 -4.81 1.76 -1.26
CA ALA A 112 -6.21 1.38 -1.11
C ALA A 112 -7.02 2.42 -0.31
N LEU A 113 -6.46 2.96 0.78
CA LEU A 113 -7.08 4.03 1.58
C LEU A 113 -7.28 5.30 0.75
N LEU A 114 -6.23 5.79 0.09
CA LEU A 114 -6.28 6.99 -0.75
C LEU A 114 -7.26 6.85 -1.92
N GLU A 115 -7.20 5.72 -2.63
CA GLU A 115 -8.12 5.43 -3.74
C GLU A 115 -9.58 5.34 -3.29
N SER A 116 -9.84 4.86 -2.06
CA SER A 116 -11.20 4.74 -1.53
C SER A 116 -11.87 6.10 -1.26
N ILE A 117 -11.08 7.14 -1.06
CA ILE A 117 -11.53 8.54 -0.88
C ILE A 117 -11.31 9.41 -2.12
N GLY A 118 -10.98 8.79 -3.27
CA GLY A 118 -10.95 9.45 -4.57
C GLY A 118 -9.60 10.05 -5.00
N HIS A 119 -8.52 9.76 -4.30
CA HIS A 119 -7.17 10.18 -4.70
C HIS A 119 -6.57 9.18 -5.70
N PRO A 120 -6.23 9.58 -6.93
CA PRO A 120 -5.49 8.71 -7.83
C PRO A 120 -4.12 8.39 -7.28
N THR A 121 -3.72 7.11 -7.34
CA THR A 121 -2.45 6.64 -6.81
C THR A 121 -1.64 5.85 -7.83
N ARG A 122 -0.34 5.70 -7.54
CA ARG A 122 0.55 4.78 -8.24
C ARG A 122 1.61 4.23 -7.30
N PHE A 123 2.00 2.99 -7.54
CA PHE A 123 3.16 2.39 -6.88
C PHE A 123 4.44 2.79 -7.60
N VAL A 124 5.47 3.09 -6.84
CA VAL A 124 6.79 3.43 -7.34
C VAL A 124 7.82 2.55 -6.64
N ALA A 125 8.31 1.53 -7.34
CA ALA A 125 9.49 0.82 -6.88
C ALA A 125 10.73 1.63 -7.22
N VAL A 126 11.64 1.76 -6.26
CA VAL A 126 12.84 2.59 -6.36
C VAL A 126 14.09 1.79 -6.07
N GLY A 127 15.17 2.15 -6.74
CA GLY A 127 16.44 1.44 -6.64
C GLY A 127 17.66 2.30 -6.94
N ARG A 128 18.85 1.73 -6.67
CA ARG A 128 20.14 2.40 -6.89
C ARG A 128 20.68 2.20 -8.30
N SER A 129 20.29 1.12 -8.96
CA SER A 129 20.73 0.78 -10.32
C SER A 129 19.59 0.07 -11.07
N PRO A 130 19.69 -0.04 -12.41
CA PRO A 130 18.71 -0.79 -13.19
C PRO A 130 18.56 -2.22 -12.67
N GLY A 131 17.34 -2.61 -12.36
CA GLY A 131 17.02 -3.96 -11.88
C GLY A 131 17.29 -4.24 -10.40
N GLN A 132 17.87 -3.30 -9.66
CA GLN A 132 18.11 -3.41 -8.22
C GLN A 132 17.16 -2.48 -7.45
N PHE A 133 15.89 -2.84 -7.44
CA PHE A 133 14.88 -2.16 -6.65
C PHE A 133 14.94 -2.65 -5.20
N VAL A 134 14.87 -1.74 -4.26
CA VAL A 134 15.08 -2.02 -2.83
C VAL A 134 13.95 -1.52 -1.94
N HIS A 135 13.02 -0.76 -2.53
CA HIS A 135 11.91 -0.16 -1.79
C HIS A 135 10.74 0.14 -2.72
N VAL A 136 9.54 0.14 -2.19
CA VAL A 136 8.33 0.62 -2.85
C VAL A 136 7.64 1.65 -1.97
N LEU A 137 7.13 2.69 -2.61
CA LEU A 137 6.29 3.71 -1.99
C LEU A 137 5.09 4.05 -2.89
N VAL A 138 4.17 4.81 -2.35
CA VAL A 138 3.02 5.33 -3.09
C VAL A 138 3.29 6.77 -3.52
N GLU A 139 2.82 7.16 -4.69
CA GLU A 139 2.60 8.56 -5.03
C GLU A 139 1.11 8.79 -5.26
N THR A 140 0.59 9.91 -4.77
CA THR A 140 -0.78 10.34 -5.01
C THR A 140 -0.82 11.63 -5.83
N LYS A 141 -1.88 11.83 -6.61
CA LYS A 141 -1.99 13.00 -7.49
C LYS A 141 -2.75 14.14 -6.78
N ILE A 142 -2.06 15.23 -6.49
CA ILE A 142 -2.62 16.44 -5.87
C ILE A 142 -2.31 17.63 -6.76
N ALA A 143 -3.33 18.41 -7.14
CA ALA A 143 -3.20 19.60 -8.01
C ALA A 143 -2.32 19.33 -9.26
N ALA A 144 -2.59 18.22 -9.95
CA ALA A 144 -1.88 17.76 -11.16
C ALA A 144 -0.42 17.31 -10.93
N ARG A 145 0.08 17.25 -9.70
CA ARG A 145 1.43 16.79 -9.35
C ARG A 145 1.35 15.45 -8.62
N TRP A 146 2.33 14.57 -8.87
CA TRP A 146 2.53 13.37 -8.10
C TRP A 146 3.34 13.68 -6.84
N VAL A 147 2.77 13.39 -5.69
CA VAL A 147 3.32 13.66 -4.36
C VAL A 147 3.65 12.32 -3.69
N PRO A 148 4.90 12.07 -3.31
CA PRO A 148 5.28 10.88 -2.58
C PRO A 148 4.59 10.76 -1.22
N VAL A 149 4.14 9.55 -0.90
CA VAL A 149 3.51 9.19 0.37
C VAL A 149 4.33 8.04 0.97
N GLU A 150 5.39 8.41 1.67
CA GLU A 150 6.28 7.46 2.35
C GLU A 150 5.72 7.10 3.73
N THR A 151 5.60 5.82 4.03
CA THR A 151 4.99 5.33 5.28
C THR A 151 5.89 4.40 6.09
N THR A 152 7.10 4.12 5.64
CA THR A 152 8.07 3.30 6.38
C THR A 152 9.03 4.14 7.22
N GLU A 153 9.17 5.42 6.88
CA GLU A 153 10.09 6.37 7.52
C GLU A 153 9.33 7.54 8.18
N GLN A 154 9.93 8.11 9.21
CA GLN A 154 9.40 9.30 9.91
C GLN A 154 9.75 10.58 9.13
N VAL A 155 9.07 10.79 8.01
CA VAL A 155 9.34 11.88 7.06
C VAL A 155 8.06 12.64 6.70
N PRO A 156 8.14 13.89 6.26
CA PRO A 156 6.96 14.64 5.82
C PRO A 156 6.42 14.13 4.48
N LEU A 157 5.15 14.41 4.23
CA LEU A 157 4.52 14.19 2.92
C LEU A 157 5.32 14.92 1.83
N GLY A 158 5.56 14.24 0.72
CA GLY A 158 6.36 14.76 -0.39
C GLY A 158 7.85 14.42 -0.33
N TRP A 159 8.30 13.81 0.77
CA TRP A 159 9.67 13.33 0.86
C TRP A 159 9.91 12.11 -0.04
N TYR A 160 11.10 12.06 -0.65
CA TYR A 160 11.51 10.98 -1.53
C TYR A 160 12.86 10.39 -1.07
N PRO A 161 13.05 9.06 -1.07
CA PRO A 161 14.27 8.43 -0.61
C PRO A 161 15.50 8.91 -1.43
N PRO A 162 16.51 9.50 -0.79
CA PRO A 162 17.70 9.99 -1.50
C PRO A 162 18.54 8.84 -2.06
N GLY A 163 19.16 9.07 -3.21
CA GLY A 163 20.06 8.08 -3.86
C GLY A 163 19.35 6.92 -4.55
N LEU A 164 18.02 6.87 -4.56
CA LEU A 164 17.22 5.85 -5.27
C LEU A 164 16.65 6.45 -6.56
N ASN A 165 17.50 6.57 -7.58
CA ASN A 165 17.17 7.32 -8.81
C ASN A 165 16.48 6.48 -9.90
N TYR A 166 16.52 5.16 -9.79
CA TYR A 166 15.83 4.26 -10.73
C TYR A 166 14.43 3.98 -10.25
N ARG A 167 13.46 4.13 -11.15
CA ARG A 167 12.04 4.07 -10.83
C ARG A 167 11.31 3.13 -11.77
N LEU A 168 10.42 2.32 -11.20
CA LEU A 168 9.43 1.53 -11.93
C LEU A 168 8.05 1.90 -11.41
N VAL A 169 7.15 2.34 -12.29
CA VAL A 169 5.87 2.98 -11.91
C VAL A 169 4.69 2.17 -12.43
N TYR A 170 3.69 1.94 -11.56
CA TYR A 170 2.45 1.25 -11.86
C TYR A 170 1.25 2.04 -11.32
N ASN A 171 0.35 2.48 -12.20
CA ASN A 171 -0.88 3.19 -11.80
C ASN A 171 -1.91 2.22 -11.23
N VAL A 172 -2.53 2.60 -10.12
CA VAL A 172 -3.63 1.87 -9.47
C VAL A 172 -4.95 2.12 -10.15
#